data_c839cac75f48a2775c6e7c98d8772633
#
_entry.id   c839cac75f48a2775c6e7c98d8772633
#
_cell.length_a   1.000
_cell.length_b   1.000
_cell.length_c   1.000
_cell.angle_alpha   90.00
_cell.angle_beta   90.00
_cell.angle_gamma   90.00
#
_symmetry.space_group_name_H-M   'P 1'
#
loop_
_entity.id
_entity.type
_entity.pdbx_description
1 polymer ?
#
loop_
_entity_poly.entity_id
_entity_poly.type
_entity_poly.pdbx_seq_one_letter_code
_entity_poly.pdbx_strand_id
1 'polypeptide(L)'
;MGRREEHALKQLLRITILLIGLIWILAWAAAGRFDDTPNTQDGSESPLPSGEIAAPGERDSAKTLRVQIQGEVQEMDMGTYLLGVLRAEMPASFEEEALKAQAIAARTYTLYRIRGGGSANHPDADACDDHTCCKAYINAEQAAANWGSMAVYYEEKLARAVSETDGEVILYDGAPILAVFFSSADGSTQGAGDVWMNDLPYLQKVDSPETEELVPNYYSVATFTAAEFKSLILAAKPDADLSGNPEGWIRDIVRND
;
A
#
# COMPACT_ATOMS: atom_id res chain seq x y z
N MET A 1 -23.26 -37.72 -23.01
CA MET A 1 -23.37 -36.25 -23.03
C MET A 1 -23.60 -35.84 -24.46
N GLY A 2 -24.78 -35.28 -24.80
CA GLY A 2 -25.19 -35.06 -26.17
C GLY A 2 -24.58 -33.78 -26.75
N ARG A 3 -24.37 -33.76 -28.08
CA ARG A 3 -23.81 -32.59 -28.80
C ARG A 3 -24.46 -31.22 -28.46
N ARG A 4 -25.71 -31.24 -27.99
CA ARG A 4 -26.42 -30.03 -27.53
C ARG A 4 -25.90 -29.50 -26.21
N GLU A 5 -25.51 -30.37 -25.28
CA GLU A 5 -24.96 -29.96 -23.96
C GLU A 5 -23.56 -29.38 -24.14
N GLU A 6 -22.76 -29.94 -25.04
CA GLU A 6 -21.42 -29.45 -25.34
C GLU A 6 -21.46 -28.04 -26.00
N HIS A 7 -22.45 -27.78 -26.88
CA HIS A 7 -22.67 -26.47 -27.48
C HIS A 7 -23.13 -25.44 -26.44
N ALA A 8 -24.03 -25.83 -25.52
CA ALA A 8 -24.51 -24.96 -24.45
C ALA A 8 -23.38 -24.60 -23.48
N LEU A 9 -22.53 -25.56 -23.11
CA LEU A 9 -21.37 -25.36 -22.24
C LEU A 9 -20.34 -24.40 -22.88
N LYS A 10 -20.05 -24.58 -24.18
CA LYS A 10 -19.14 -23.67 -24.92
C LYS A 10 -19.74 -22.25 -25.08
N GLN A 11 -21.03 -22.11 -25.24
CA GLN A 11 -21.69 -20.80 -25.24
C GLN A 11 -21.66 -20.13 -23.85
N LEU A 12 -21.94 -20.86 -22.80
CA LEU A 12 -21.83 -20.38 -21.41
C LEU A 12 -20.40 -19.90 -21.11
N LEU A 13 -19.41 -20.70 -21.45
CA LEU A 13 -17.99 -20.34 -21.25
C LEU A 13 -17.60 -19.07 -22.01
N ARG A 14 -18.07 -18.90 -23.26
CA ARG A 14 -17.81 -17.67 -24.03
C ARG A 14 -18.48 -16.44 -23.42
N ILE A 15 -19.72 -16.58 -22.96
CA ILE A 15 -20.45 -15.48 -22.29
C ILE A 15 -19.75 -15.10 -20.98
N THR A 16 -19.28 -16.09 -20.20
CA THR A 16 -18.54 -15.85 -18.95
C THR A 16 -17.23 -15.11 -19.21
N ILE A 17 -16.46 -15.52 -20.23
CA ILE A 17 -15.21 -14.84 -20.61
C ILE A 17 -15.47 -13.40 -21.08
N LEU A 18 -16.55 -13.17 -21.85
CA LEU A 18 -16.93 -11.82 -22.30
C LEU A 18 -17.39 -10.93 -21.14
N LEU A 19 -18.10 -11.48 -20.16
CA LEU A 19 -18.53 -10.76 -18.97
C LEU A 19 -17.35 -10.41 -18.06
N ILE A 20 -16.40 -11.34 -17.88
CA ILE A 20 -15.15 -11.06 -17.15
C ILE A 20 -14.34 -9.98 -17.87
N GLY A 21 -14.19 -10.06 -19.19
CA GLY A 21 -13.54 -9.03 -20.00
C GLY A 21 -14.20 -7.66 -19.88
N LEU A 22 -15.54 -7.62 -19.87
CA LEU A 22 -16.30 -6.38 -19.69
C LEU A 22 -16.11 -5.78 -18.29
N ILE A 23 -16.07 -6.60 -17.25
CA ILE A 23 -15.79 -6.17 -15.87
C ILE A 23 -14.38 -5.57 -15.78
N TRP A 24 -13.38 -6.19 -16.42
CA TRP A 24 -12.02 -5.65 -16.47
C TRP A 24 -11.93 -4.33 -17.25
N ILE A 25 -12.67 -4.20 -18.36
CA ILE A 25 -12.72 -2.95 -19.13
C ILE A 25 -13.43 -1.85 -18.33
N LEU A 26 -14.52 -2.18 -17.62
CA LEU A 26 -15.23 -1.22 -16.77
C LEU A 26 -14.40 -0.82 -15.54
N ALA A 27 -13.68 -1.76 -14.92
CA ALA A 27 -12.75 -1.48 -13.84
C ALA A 27 -11.57 -0.60 -14.32
N TRP A 28 -11.02 -0.87 -15.52
CA TRP A 28 -9.98 -0.04 -16.12
C TRP A 28 -10.50 1.36 -16.50
N ALA A 29 -11.70 1.46 -17.06
CA ALA A 29 -12.35 2.75 -17.38
C ALA A 29 -12.75 3.55 -16.13
N ALA A 30 -13.03 2.88 -15.00
CA ALA A 30 -13.26 3.52 -13.71
C ALA A 30 -11.95 3.97 -13.05
N ALA A 31 -10.89 3.15 -13.14
CA ALA A 31 -9.56 3.50 -12.63
C ALA A 31 -8.90 4.66 -13.42
N GLY A 32 -9.25 4.84 -14.70
CA GLY A 32 -8.78 5.96 -15.52
C GLY A 32 -9.47 7.31 -15.29
N ARG A 33 -10.32 7.43 -14.27
CA ARG A 33 -11.01 8.68 -13.89
C ARG A 33 -10.57 9.25 -12.55
N PHE A 34 -9.40 8.92 -12.07
CA PHE A 34 -8.76 9.77 -11.08
C PHE A 34 -8.27 11.00 -11.82
N ASP A 35 -9.00 12.09 -11.67
CA ASP A 35 -8.54 13.41 -12.05
C ASP A 35 -7.46 13.79 -11.03
N ASP A 36 -6.21 13.41 -11.31
CA ASP A 36 -5.02 13.90 -10.61
C ASP A 36 -4.78 15.38 -10.98
N THR A 37 -5.81 16.21 -10.80
CA THR A 37 -5.57 17.65 -10.77
C THR A 37 -4.96 17.96 -9.41
N PRO A 38 -3.72 18.46 -9.34
CA PRO A 38 -3.14 18.87 -8.06
C PRO A 38 -4.05 19.90 -7.43
N ASN A 39 -4.41 19.68 -6.16
CA ASN A 39 -5.18 20.64 -5.37
C ASN A 39 -4.31 21.88 -5.14
N THR A 40 -4.43 22.85 -6.04
CA THR A 40 -3.72 24.14 -5.98
C THR A 40 -4.41 25.06 -4.96
N GLN A 41 -4.28 24.76 -3.67
CA GLN A 41 -4.67 25.65 -2.58
C GLN A 41 -3.52 26.06 -1.67
N ASP A 42 -2.30 26.05 -2.15
CA ASP A 42 -1.24 26.84 -1.51
C ASP A 42 -0.37 27.49 -2.59
N GLY A 43 -0.16 28.81 -2.48
CA GLY A 43 0.48 29.63 -3.49
C GLY A 43 2.01 29.47 -3.61
N SER A 44 2.53 28.26 -3.41
CA SER A 44 3.86 27.88 -3.83
C SER A 44 3.75 27.19 -5.19
N GLU A 45 4.13 27.86 -6.25
CA GLU A 45 4.33 27.23 -7.55
C GLU A 45 5.28 26.04 -7.37
N SER A 46 4.75 24.82 -7.52
CA SER A 46 5.62 23.64 -7.64
C SER A 46 6.57 23.90 -8.81
N PRO A 47 7.89 23.77 -8.63
CA PRO A 47 8.84 24.02 -9.70
C PRO A 47 8.52 23.11 -10.90
N LEU A 48 8.55 23.69 -12.09
CA LEU A 48 8.41 22.92 -13.33
C LEU A 48 9.47 21.81 -13.33
N PRO A 49 9.14 20.59 -13.81
CA PRO A 49 10.10 19.50 -13.86
C PRO A 49 11.34 19.95 -14.63
N SER A 50 12.50 19.80 -14.02
CA SER A 50 13.80 20.16 -14.61
C SER A 50 14.28 19.10 -15.61
N GLY A 51 13.71 17.91 -15.56
CA GLY A 51 14.19 16.71 -16.27
C GLY A 51 15.42 16.07 -15.60
N GLU A 52 15.86 16.63 -14.46
CA GLU A 52 17.01 16.14 -13.71
C GLU A 52 16.54 15.40 -12.45
N ILE A 53 16.67 14.08 -12.46
CA ILE A 53 16.35 13.24 -11.31
C ILE A 53 17.50 13.34 -10.30
N ALA A 54 17.19 13.75 -9.06
CA ALA A 54 18.17 13.84 -7.99
C ALA A 54 18.82 12.46 -7.73
N ALA A 55 20.13 12.42 -7.67
CA ALA A 55 20.86 11.22 -7.27
C ALA A 55 20.62 10.94 -5.78
N PRO A 56 20.67 9.67 -5.35
CA PRO A 56 20.69 9.32 -3.92
C PRO A 56 21.82 10.04 -3.20
N GLY A 57 21.57 10.42 -1.94
CA GLY A 57 22.61 11.06 -1.11
C GLY A 57 23.78 10.12 -0.82
N GLU A 58 24.86 10.67 -0.25
CA GLU A 58 26.11 9.92 -0.01
C GLU A 58 25.94 8.75 0.96
N ARG A 59 25.12 8.91 2.01
CA ARG A 59 24.89 7.87 3.03
C ARG A 59 24.10 6.70 2.48
N ASP A 60 23.05 7.00 1.73
CA ASP A 60 22.20 5.99 1.09
C ASP A 60 22.96 5.28 -0.03
N SER A 61 23.73 6.00 -0.84
CA SER A 61 24.60 5.43 -1.90
C SER A 61 25.70 4.51 -1.35
N ALA A 62 26.21 4.83 -0.16
CA ALA A 62 27.24 4.01 0.49
C ALA A 62 26.68 2.71 1.11
N LYS A 63 25.36 2.56 1.22
CA LYS A 63 24.70 1.40 1.82
C LYS A 63 24.16 0.47 0.75
N THR A 64 24.90 -0.58 0.39
CA THR A 64 24.44 -1.63 -0.51
C THR A 64 23.49 -2.59 0.20
N LEU A 65 22.40 -2.95 -0.47
CA LEU A 65 21.41 -3.94 -0.09
C LEU A 65 21.33 -5.05 -1.13
N ARG A 66 21.08 -6.26 -0.66
CA ARG A 66 20.63 -7.38 -1.48
C ARG A 66 19.12 -7.44 -1.39
N VAL A 67 18.43 -7.20 -2.48
CA VAL A 67 16.96 -7.15 -2.53
C VAL A 67 16.45 -8.26 -3.43
N GLN A 68 15.55 -9.09 -2.91
CA GLN A 68 14.88 -10.11 -3.70
C GLN A 68 13.69 -9.47 -4.42
N ILE A 69 13.76 -9.39 -5.74
CA ILE A 69 12.71 -8.85 -6.62
C ILE A 69 12.27 -9.96 -7.58
N GLN A 70 10.98 -10.30 -7.56
CA GLN A 70 10.40 -11.38 -8.38
C GLN A 70 11.14 -12.73 -8.23
N GLY A 71 11.66 -12.98 -7.02
CA GLY A 71 12.39 -14.20 -6.70
C GLY A 71 13.90 -14.17 -7.00
N GLU A 72 14.41 -13.12 -7.64
CA GLU A 72 15.82 -12.94 -7.94
C GLU A 72 16.47 -11.93 -7.01
N VAL A 73 17.66 -12.24 -6.48
CA VAL A 73 18.41 -11.32 -5.61
C VAL A 73 19.24 -10.37 -6.46
N GLN A 74 19.03 -9.06 -6.26
CA GLN A 74 19.72 -7.97 -6.93
C GLN A 74 20.46 -7.11 -5.90
N GLU A 75 21.62 -6.60 -6.25
CA GLU A 75 22.34 -5.61 -5.43
C GLU A 75 21.98 -4.21 -5.90
N MET A 76 21.62 -3.34 -4.95
CA MET A 76 21.36 -1.93 -5.19
C MET A 76 21.69 -1.11 -3.94
N ASP A 77 21.91 0.20 -4.10
CA ASP A 77 22.05 1.08 -2.95
C ASP A 77 20.71 1.36 -2.26
N MET A 78 20.78 1.84 -1.01
CA MET A 78 19.60 2.14 -0.18
C MET A 78 18.69 3.16 -0.86
N GLY A 79 19.23 4.21 -1.49
CA GLY A 79 18.42 5.25 -2.13
C GLY A 79 17.63 4.72 -3.32
N THR A 80 18.25 3.88 -4.16
CA THR A 80 17.58 3.18 -5.27
C THR A 80 16.46 2.28 -4.75
N TYR A 81 16.70 1.52 -3.68
CA TYR A 81 15.69 0.70 -3.04
C TYR A 81 14.53 1.55 -2.51
N LEU A 82 14.81 2.64 -1.79
CA LEU A 82 13.80 3.52 -1.23
C LEU A 82 12.93 4.18 -2.30
N LEU A 83 13.50 4.57 -3.45
CA LEU A 83 12.71 5.04 -4.59
C LEU A 83 11.69 4.01 -5.05
N GLY A 84 12.08 2.75 -5.17
CA GLY A 84 11.17 1.67 -5.54
C GLY A 84 10.06 1.43 -4.50
N VAL A 85 10.38 1.58 -3.21
CA VAL A 85 9.40 1.49 -2.12
C VAL A 85 8.45 2.68 -2.16
N LEU A 86 8.93 3.92 -2.28
CA LEU A 86 8.07 5.10 -2.34
C LEU A 86 7.11 5.06 -3.52
N ARG A 87 7.58 4.63 -4.70
CA ARG A 87 6.73 4.45 -5.90
C ARG A 87 5.57 3.50 -5.65
N ALA A 88 5.75 2.49 -4.79
CA ALA A 88 4.75 1.47 -4.49
C ALA A 88 3.82 1.82 -3.32
N GLU A 89 4.35 2.49 -2.29
CA GLU A 89 3.67 2.66 -1.00
C GLU A 89 2.94 4.01 -0.87
N MET A 90 3.33 5.03 -1.63
CA MET A 90 2.76 6.38 -1.51
C MET A 90 2.25 6.91 -2.85
N PRO A 91 1.08 7.54 -2.89
CA PRO A 91 0.71 8.36 -4.04
C PRO A 91 1.73 9.49 -4.23
N ALA A 92 2.36 9.55 -5.42
CA ALA A 92 3.38 10.57 -5.71
C ALA A 92 2.81 12.01 -5.76
N SER A 93 1.47 12.15 -5.83
CA SER A 93 0.74 13.42 -5.71
C SER A 93 0.75 14.01 -4.30
N PHE A 94 1.08 13.24 -3.26
CA PHE A 94 1.12 13.73 -1.88
C PHE A 94 2.17 14.82 -1.69
N GLU A 95 2.00 15.62 -0.64
CA GLU A 95 2.91 16.71 -0.31
C GLU A 95 4.35 16.22 -0.09
N GLU A 96 5.32 17.03 -0.44
CA GLU A 96 6.74 16.66 -0.43
C GLU A 96 7.21 16.24 0.96
N GLU A 97 6.75 16.93 2.01
CA GLU A 97 7.09 16.57 3.39
C GLU A 97 6.51 15.22 3.82
N ALA A 98 5.34 14.83 3.29
CA ALA A 98 4.79 13.49 3.52
C ALA A 98 5.64 12.40 2.83
N LEU A 99 6.13 12.66 1.62
CA LEU A 99 7.03 11.76 0.90
C LEU A 99 8.39 11.63 1.61
N LYS A 100 8.93 12.73 2.17
CA LYS A 100 10.14 12.73 3.01
C LYS A 100 9.94 11.89 4.28
N ALA A 101 8.82 12.08 4.97
CA ALA A 101 8.47 11.28 6.15
C ALA A 101 8.39 9.78 5.81
N GLN A 102 7.79 9.44 4.67
CA GLN A 102 7.75 8.05 4.19
C GLN A 102 9.13 7.49 3.86
N ALA A 103 10.02 8.28 3.25
CA ALA A 103 11.40 7.86 2.97
C ALA A 103 12.15 7.53 4.26
N ILE A 104 12.03 8.38 5.28
CA ILE A 104 12.63 8.17 6.61
C ILE A 104 12.05 6.92 7.27
N ALA A 105 10.72 6.74 7.23
CA ALA A 105 10.05 5.57 7.81
C ALA A 105 10.48 4.27 7.10
N ALA A 106 10.51 4.25 5.77
CA ALA A 106 10.91 3.09 4.99
C ALA A 106 12.39 2.72 5.24
N ARG A 107 13.30 3.71 5.25
CA ARG A 107 14.72 3.52 5.58
C ARG A 107 14.88 2.94 6.98
N THR A 108 14.19 3.51 7.96
CA THR A 108 14.23 3.06 9.36
C THR A 108 13.76 1.62 9.49
N TYR A 109 12.62 1.28 8.88
CA TYR A 109 12.10 -0.08 8.87
C TYR A 109 13.08 -1.08 8.24
N THR A 110 13.68 -0.73 7.12
CA THR A 110 14.67 -1.58 6.43
C THR A 110 15.88 -1.84 7.32
N LEU A 111 16.44 -0.81 7.95
CA LEU A 111 17.55 -0.95 8.88
C LEU A 111 17.19 -1.73 10.14
N TYR A 112 15.98 -1.54 10.67
CA TYR A 112 15.44 -2.34 11.77
C TYR A 112 15.42 -3.84 11.41
N ARG A 113 14.93 -4.18 10.23
CA ARG A 113 14.85 -5.57 9.74
C ARG A 113 16.23 -6.19 9.56
N ILE A 114 17.16 -5.47 8.94
CA ILE A 114 18.56 -5.92 8.75
C ILE A 114 19.21 -6.19 10.10
N ARG A 115 19.06 -5.27 11.07
CA ARG A 115 19.60 -5.42 12.42
C ARG A 115 19.00 -6.63 13.15
N GLY A 116 17.73 -6.95 12.90
CA GLY A 116 17.04 -8.11 13.45
C GLY A 116 17.40 -9.45 12.80
N GLY A 117 18.32 -9.47 11.84
CA GLY A 117 18.76 -10.68 11.12
C GLY A 117 17.98 -10.99 9.85
N GLY A 118 17.20 -10.05 9.33
CA GLY A 118 16.45 -10.20 8.08
C GLY A 118 15.17 -11.02 8.22
N SER A 119 14.84 -11.81 7.21
CA SER A 119 13.66 -12.66 7.15
C SER A 119 13.98 -14.07 6.69
N ALA A 120 13.36 -15.06 7.32
CA ALA A 120 13.46 -16.45 6.90
C ALA A 120 12.83 -16.70 5.50
N ASN A 121 11.96 -15.80 5.03
CA ASN A 121 11.33 -15.91 3.71
C ASN A 121 12.32 -15.58 2.56
N HIS A 122 13.39 -14.85 2.85
CA HIS A 122 14.44 -14.50 1.89
C HIS A 122 15.82 -14.48 2.59
N PRO A 123 16.36 -15.66 2.96
CA PRO A 123 17.56 -15.75 3.79
C PRO A 123 18.82 -15.17 3.13
N ASP A 124 18.83 -15.07 1.80
CA ASP A 124 19.94 -14.56 1.01
C ASP A 124 19.83 -13.06 0.67
N ALA A 125 18.77 -12.38 1.16
CA ALA A 125 18.50 -10.98 0.87
C ALA A 125 18.21 -10.17 2.15
N ASP A 126 18.51 -8.87 2.10
CA ASP A 126 18.26 -7.92 3.18
C ASP A 126 16.80 -7.45 3.18
N ALA A 127 16.16 -7.43 2.01
CA ALA A 127 14.75 -7.07 1.81
C ALA A 127 14.15 -7.83 0.61
N CYS A 128 12.82 -7.74 0.44
CA CYS A 128 12.12 -8.26 -0.73
C CYS A 128 10.99 -7.30 -1.18
N ASP A 129 10.40 -7.57 -2.35
CA ASP A 129 9.30 -6.81 -2.95
C ASP A 129 7.90 -7.24 -2.47
N ASP A 130 7.81 -8.20 -1.56
CA ASP A 130 6.56 -8.68 -0.97
C ASP A 130 6.13 -7.77 0.19
N HIS A 131 5.01 -7.06 0.02
CA HIS A 131 4.43 -6.19 1.03
C HIS A 131 3.99 -6.92 2.31
N THR A 132 3.75 -8.21 2.25
CA THR A 132 3.39 -9.03 3.43
C THR A 132 4.61 -9.42 4.26
N CYS A 133 5.80 -9.31 3.70
CA CYS A 133 7.07 -9.66 4.33
C CYS A 133 7.93 -8.43 4.63
N CYS A 134 8.17 -7.59 3.63
CA CYS A 134 8.99 -6.39 3.73
C CYS A 134 8.18 -5.13 3.38
N LYS A 135 8.35 -4.61 2.17
CA LYS A 135 7.64 -3.46 1.63
C LYS A 135 7.32 -3.73 0.17
N ALA A 136 6.20 -3.19 -0.31
CA ALA A 136 5.95 -3.18 -1.75
C ALA A 136 7.09 -2.45 -2.48
N TYR A 137 7.39 -2.90 -3.68
CA TYR A 137 8.43 -2.33 -4.53
C TYR A 137 8.00 -2.37 -5.98
N ILE A 138 8.12 -1.25 -6.68
CA ILE A 138 8.00 -1.19 -8.13
C ILE A 138 9.19 -0.45 -8.74
N ASN A 139 9.61 -0.88 -9.93
CA ASN A 139 10.70 -0.20 -10.65
C ASN A 139 10.20 1.07 -11.35
N ALA A 140 11.13 1.86 -11.90
CA ALA A 140 10.81 3.12 -12.57
C ALA A 140 9.91 2.94 -13.79
N GLU A 141 10.06 1.86 -14.54
CA GLU A 141 9.26 1.57 -15.73
C GLU A 141 7.78 1.30 -15.36
N GLN A 142 7.57 0.47 -14.33
CA GLN A 142 6.23 0.19 -13.81
C GLN A 142 5.55 1.45 -13.28
N ALA A 143 6.29 2.27 -12.54
CA ALA A 143 5.78 3.55 -12.02
C ALA A 143 5.44 4.52 -13.16
N ALA A 144 6.31 4.67 -14.14
CA ALA A 144 6.06 5.54 -15.30
C ALA A 144 4.82 5.11 -16.10
N ALA A 145 4.60 3.79 -16.26
CA ALA A 145 3.41 3.26 -16.89
C ALA A 145 2.12 3.63 -16.14
N ASN A 146 2.17 3.66 -14.79
CA ASN A 146 1.04 4.06 -13.95
C ASN A 146 0.78 5.57 -13.98
N TRP A 147 1.84 6.39 -14.04
CA TRP A 147 1.75 7.85 -13.94
C TRP A 147 1.53 8.57 -15.28
N GLY A 148 1.78 7.89 -16.40
CA GLY A 148 1.57 8.45 -17.75
C GLY A 148 2.34 9.75 -17.95
N SER A 149 1.65 10.83 -18.30
CA SER A 149 2.27 12.14 -18.55
C SER A 149 2.94 12.78 -17.35
N MET A 150 2.59 12.36 -16.13
CA MET A 150 3.17 12.88 -14.89
C MET A 150 4.46 12.13 -14.47
N ALA A 151 4.89 11.13 -15.20
CA ALA A 151 5.99 10.24 -14.81
C ALA A 151 7.29 11.00 -14.45
N VAL A 152 7.71 11.94 -15.26
CA VAL A 152 8.94 12.73 -15.02
C VAL A 152 8.80 13.57 -13.76
N TYR A 153 7.69 14.27 -13.61
CA TYR A 153 7.44 15.13 -12.45
C TYR A 153 7.41 14.34 -11.14
N TYR A 154 6.70 13.22 -11.12
CA TYR A 154 6.59 12.39 -9.92
C TYR A 154 7.91 11.69 -9.57
N GLU A 155 8.64 11.23 -10.56
CA GLU A 155 9.95 10.64 -10.34
C GLU A 155 10.94 11.63 -9.71
N GLU A 156 11.01 12.87 -10.25
CA GLU A 156 11.84 13.94 -9.67
C GLU A 156 11.45 14.27 -8.22
N LYS A 157 10.14 14.33 -7.95
CA LYS A 157 9.61 14.62 -6.63
C LYS A 157 9.99 13.55 -5.61
N LEU A 158 9.83 12.27 -5.95
CA LEU A 158 10.22 11.15 -5.10
C LEU A 158 11.75 11.09 -4.90
N ALA A 159 12.52 11.27 -5.97
CA ALA A 159 13.98 11.26 -5.90
C ALA A 159 14.49 12.38 -4.98
N ARG A 160 13.90 13.57 -5.04
CA ARG A 160 14.22 14.68 -4.15
C ARG A 160 13.89 14.35 -2.70
N ALA A 161 12.71 13.79 -2.41
CA ALA A 161 12.32 13.39 -1.06
C ALA A 161 13.32 12.37 -0.44
N VAL A 162 13.79 11.41 -1.22
CA VAL A 162 14.82 10.44 -0.78
C VAL A 162 16.16 11.13 -0.56
N SER A 163 16.61 11.97 -1.51
CA SER A 163 17.91 12.63 -1.46
C SER A 163 18.01 13.65 -0.32
N GLU A 164 16.96 14.44 -0.09
CA GLU A 164 16.94 15.45 0.98
C GLU A 164 16.85 14.85 2.39
N THR A 165 16.47 13.58 2.50
CA THR A 165 16.44 12.84 3.77
C THR A 165 17.57 11.82 3.89
N ASP A 166 18.69 12.02 3.17
CA ASP A 166 19.81 11.09 3.09
C ASP A 166 20.33 10.61 4.46
N GLY A 167 20.20 9.31 4.70
CA GLY A 167 20.65 8.67 5.94
C GLY A 167 19.86 9.01 7.20
N GLU A 168 18.75 9.77 7.10
CA GLU A 168 17.87 10.07 8.25
C GLU A 168 17.08 8.83 8.67
N VAL A 169 17.07 8.57 9.99
CA VAL A 169 16.38 7.43 10.59
C VAL A 169 15.74 7.79 11.93
N ILE A 170 14.67 7.11 12.28
CA ILE A 170 13.99 7.25 13.57
C ILE A 170 14.61 6.26 14.56
N LEU A 171 15.09 6.76 15.68
CA LEU A 171 15.74 5.96 16.72
C LEU A 171 14.93 5.98 18.02
N TYR A 172 14.95 4.85 18.72
CA TYR A 172 14.58 4.73 20.12
C TYR A 172 15.70 4.00 20.85
N ASP A 173 16.18 4.59 21.96
CA ASP A 173 17.33 4.09 22.70
C ASP A 173 18.58 3.77 21.82
N GLY A 174 18.84 4.62 20.81
CA GLY A 174 19.98 4.49 19.91
C GLY A 174 19.84 3.38 18.86
N ALA A 175 18.68 2.79 18.69
CA ALA A 175 18.41 1.76 17.68
C ALA A 175 17.27 2.18 16.73
N PRO A 176 17.33 1.81 15.44
CA PRO A 176 16.19 2.00 14.53
C PRO A 176 14.92 1.35 15.08
N ILE A 177 13.81 2.06 15.02
CA ILE A 177 12.50 1.56 15.46
C ILE A 177 11.86 0.64 14.42
N LEU A 178 10.87 -0.14 14.84
CA LEU A 178 9.91 -0.77 13.94
C LEU A 178 8.98 0.31 13.36
N ALA A 179 9.42 0.99 12.30
CA ALA A 179 8.71 2.11 11.69
C ALA A 179 7.59 1.59 10.77
N VAL A 180 6.46 1.24 11.37
CA VAL A 180 5.25 0.84 10.64
C VAL A 180 4.44 2.07 10.25
N PHE A 181 3.65 1.93 9.19
CA PHE A 181 2.76 2.98 8.69
C PHE A 181 1.49 2.35 8.09
N PHE A 182 0.47 3.14 7.90
CA PHE A 182 -0.82 2.76 7.32
C PHE A 182 -1.41 3.97 6.58
N SER A 183 -2.41 3.74 5.74
CA SER A 183 -2.96 4.78 4.88
C SER A 183 -3.92 5.72 5.60
N SER A 184 -4.73 5.23 6.56
CA SER A 184 -5.77 6.00 7.21
C SER A 184 -6.20 5.36 8.53
N ALA A 185 -6.57 6.19 9.52
CA ALA A 185 -7.10 5.78 10.81
C ALA A 185 -8.49 6.39 11.05
N ASP A 186 -9.30 5.73 11.86
CA ASP A 186 -10.63 6.21 12.27
C ASP A 186 -10.50 7.13 13.50
N GLY A 187 -9.91 8.31 13.30
CA GLY A 187 -9.77 9.35 14.33
C GLY A 187 -8.65 9.12 15.33
N SER A 188 -8.12 7.91 15.49
CA SER A 188 -6.96 7.59 16.33
C SER A 188 -6.26 6.32 15.89
N THR A 189 -4.95 6.25 16.15
CA THR A 189 -4.18 5.01 15.95
C THR A 189 -4.45 4.03 17.08
N GLN A 190 -3.97 2.79 16.94
CA GLN A 190 -3.95 1.79 18.02
C GLN A 190 -2.53 1.66 18.58
N GLY A 191 -2.41 1.37 19.86
CA GLY A 191 -1.13 1.02 20.47
C GLY A 191 -0.63 -0.34 19.99
N ALA A 192 0.69 -0.54 19.95
CA ALA A 192 1.28 -1.81 19.54
C ALA A 192 0.81 -2.98 20.42
N GLY A 193 0.62 -2.76 21.73
CA GLY A 193 0.12 -3.75 22.67
C GLY A 193 -1.33 -4.18 22.42
N ASP A 194 -2.15 -3.31 21.82
CA ASP A 194 -3.55 -3.60 21.50
C ASP A 194 -3.70 -4.42 20.20
N VAL A 195 -2.75 -4.28 19.28
CA VAL A 195 -2.78 -4.93 17.96
C VAL A 195 -1.87 -6.16 17.89
N TRP A 196 -0.72 -6.09 18.56
CA TRP A 196 0.30 -7.15 18.56
C TRP A 196 0.56 -7.61 19.99
N MET A 197 1.15 -8.79 20.14
CA MET A 197 1.45 -9.34 21.47
C MET A 197 2.56 -8.58 22.23
N ASN A 198 3.28 -7.68 21.57
CA ASN A 198 4.38 -6.92 22.15
C ASN A 198 4.00 -5.44 22.23
N ASP A 199 4.01 -4.90 23.44
CA ASP A 199 3.91 -3.46 23.66
C ASP A 199 5.26 -2.80 23.30
N LEU A 200 5.20 -1.83 22.38
CA LEU A 200 6.36 -1.06 21.95
C LEU A 200 6.19 0.39 22.42
N PRO A 201 7.08 0.89 23.31
CA PRO A 201 6.89 2.19 23.97
C PRO A 201 6.87 3.37 23.00
N TYR A 202 7.32 3.21 21.78
CA TYR A 202 7.30 4.22 20.72
C TYR A 202 6.15 4.06 19.72
N LEU A 203 5.30 3.03 19.87
CA LEU A 203 4.09 2.81 19.06
C LEU A 203 2.85 2.83 19.94
N GLN A 204 2.54 4.01 20.45
CA GLN A 204 1.40 4.23 21.34
C GLN A 204 0.20 4.78 20.56
N LYS A 205 -0.98 4.65 21.13
CA LYS A 205 -2.19 5.28 20.60
C LYS A 205 -2.02 6.80 20.58
N VAL A 206 -2.30 7.41 19.41
CA VAL A 206 -2.32 8.87 19.25
C VAL A 206 -3.54 9.29 18.44
N ASP A 207 -3.99 10.53 18.64
CA ASP A 207 -5.05 11.11 17.81
C ASP A 207 -4.55 11.28 16.38
N SER A 208 -5.38 10.88 15.42
CA SER A 208 -5.14 11.05 13.98
C SER A 208 -6.37 11.76 13.40
N PRO A 209 -6.36 13.10 13.32
CA PRO A 209 -7.56 13.90 12.98
C PRO A 209 -7.82 13.86 11.47
N GLU A 210 -8.17 12.69 10.99
CA GLU A 210 -8.54 12.46 9.60
C GLU A 210 -10.03 12.73 9.41
N THR A 211 -10.40 13.30 8.26
CA THR A 211 -11.79 13.59 7.90
C THR A 211 -12.10 13.10 6.49
N GLU A 212 -13.38 12.93 6.19
CA GLU A 212 -13.85 12.54 4.85
C GLU A 212 -13.36 13.49 3.75
N GLU A 213 -13.17 14.79 4.07
CA GLU A 213 -12.70 15.78 3.10
C GLU A 213 -11.20 15.65 2.81
N LEU A 214 -10.43 15.10 3.75
CA LEU A 214 -8.97 14.99 3.65
C LEU A 214 -8.49 13.63 3.12
N VAL A 215 -9.31 12.58 3.32
CA VAL A 215 -8.88 11.20 3.03
C VAL A 215 -9.72 10.62 1.90
N PRO A 216 -9.12 10.35 0.74
CA PRO A 216 -9.81 9.65 -0.34
C PRO A 216 -10.31 8.28 0.14
N ASN A 217 -11.53 7.94 -0.22
CA ASN A 217 -12.17 6.65 0.16
C ASN A 217 -12.29 6.43 1.68
N TYR A 218 -12.49 7.51 2.45
CA TYR A 218 -12.69 7.46 3.90
C TYR A 218 -13.80 6.48 4.31
N TYR A 219 -14.86 6.40 3.51
CA TYR A 219 -15.91 5.39 3.63
C TYR A 219 -15.87 4.41 2.46
N SER A 220 -15.99 3.13 2.76
CA SER A 220 -16.30 2.10 1.79
C SER A 220 -17.66 1.49 2.11
N VAL A 221 -18.47 1.25 1.08
CA VAL A 221 -19.80 0.64 1.22
C VAL A 221 -19.84 -0.66 0.43
N ALA A 222 -20.10 -1.76 1.11
CA ALA A 222 -20.39 -3.04 0.48
C ALA A 222 -21.86 -3.39 0.71
N THR A 223 -22.58 -3.69 -0.35
CA THR A 223 -24.00 -4.07 -0.29
C THR A 223 -24.13 -5.55 -0.61
N PHE A 224 -24.82 -6.27 0.24
CA PHE A 224 -25.07 -7.69 0.09
C PHE A 224 -26.57 -7.97 0.08
N THR A 225 -27.00 -8.91 -0.73
CA THR A 225 -28.33 -9.51 -0.55
C THR A 225 -28.31 -10.37 0.73
N ALA A 226 -29.49 -10.64 1.28
CA ALA A 226 -29.61 -11.50 2.47
C ALA A 226 -28.98 -12.90 2.25
N ALA A 227 -29.07 -13.44 1.04
CA ALA A 227 -28.50 -14.73 0.70
C ALA A 227 -26.95 -14.69 0.68
N GLU A 228 -26.37 -13.66 0.08
CA GLU A 228 -24.93 -13.45 0.06
C GLU A 228 -24.38 -13.22 1.47
N PHE A 229 -25.03 -12.35 2.25
CA PHE A 229 -24.64 -12.09 3.64
C PHE A 229 -24.65 -13.40 4.47
N LYS A 230 -25.74 -14.17 4.39
CA LYS A 230 -25.85 -15.46 5.05
C LYS A 230 -24.72 -16.41 4.64
N SER A 231 -24.41 -16.50 3.36
CA SER A 231 -23.34 -17.36 2.85
C SER A 231 -21.97 -16.96 3.41
N LEU A 232 -21.67 -15.68 3.41
CA LEU A 232 -20.40 -15.13 3.93
C LEU A 232 -20.24 -15.39 5.44
N ILE A 233 -21.29 -15.11 6.23
CA ILE A 233 -21.25 -15.34 7.67
C ILE A 233 -21.11 -16.82 8.00
N LEU A 234 -21.87 -17.71 7.36
CA LEU A 234 -21.75 -19.15 7.63
C LEU A 234 -20.43 -19.75 7.16
N ALA A 235 -19.75 -19.17 6.17
CA ALA A 235 -18.40 -19.55 5.80
C ALA A 235 -17.37 -19.21 6.90
N ALA A 236 -17.54 -18.05 7.55
CA ALA A 236 -16.64 -17.59 8.63
C ALA A 236 -17.05 -18.15 10.01
N LYS A 237 -18.35 -18.35 10.25
CA LYS A 237 -18.96 -18.81 11.51
C LYS A 237 -20.06 -19.84 11.18
N PRO A 238 -19.71 -21.13 10.99
CA PRO A 238 -20.66 -22.16 10.58
C PRO A 238 -21.80 -22.43 11.58
N ASP A 239 -21.59 -22.06 12.83
CA ASP A 239 -22.53 -22.20 13.95
C ASP A 239 -23.41 -20.97 14.17
N ALA A 240 -23.30 -19.92 13.34
CA ALA A 240 -24.15 -18.74 13.46
C ALA A 240 -25.61 -19.07 13.11
N ASP A 241 -26.55 -18.66 14.00
CA ASP A 241 -27.98 -18.81 13.74
C ASP A 241 -28.50 -17.65 12.87
N LEU A 242 -28.59 -17.89 11.60
CA LEU A 242 -29.19 -17.01 10.60
C LEU A 242 -30.52 -17.61 10.07
N SER A 243 -31.32 -18.18 10.98
CA SER A 243 -32.69 -18.61 10.71
C SER A 243 -33.67 -17.43 10.77
N GLY A 244 -34.84 -17.57 10.17
CA GLY A 244 -35.90 -16.55 10.23
C GLY A 244 -35.69 -15.35 9.30
N ASN A 245 -36.32 -14.22 9.68
CA ASN A 245 -36.31 -12.99 8.88
C ASN A 245 -34.90 -12.33 8.89
N PRO A 246 -34.31 -12.04 7.73
CA PRO A 246 -33.00 -11.36 7.62
C PRO A 246 -32.87 -10.07 8.43
N GLU A 247 -33.95 -9.30 8.58
CA GLU A 247 -33.95 -8.07 9.39
C GLU A 247 -33.60 -8.30 10.88
N GLY A 248 -33.74 -9.53 11.37
CA GLY A 248 -33.43 -9.90 12.74
C GLY A 248 -32.08 -10.57 12.94
N TRP A 249 -31.26 -10.73 11.89
CA TRP A 249 -29.96 -11.40 12.01
C TRP A 249 -28.91 -10.56 12.71
N ILE A 250 -28.95 -9.24 12.53
CA ILE A 250 -28.08 -8.30 13.24
C ILE A 250 -28.95 -7.58 14.29
N ARG A 251 -28.65 -7.79 15.57
CA ARG A 251 -29.40 -7.19 16.66
C ARG A 251 -28.70 -6.01 17.31
N ASP A 252 -27.39 -6.13 17.36
CA ASP A 252 -26.52 -5.12 17.97
C ASP A 252 -25.13 -5.18 17.36
N ILE A 253 -24.49 -4.03 17.22
CA ILE A 253 -23.10 -3.92 16.77
C ILE A 253 -22.36 -3.17 17.87
N VAL A 254 -21.51 -3.89 18.59
CA VAL A 254 -20.68 -3.33 19.65
C VAL A 254 -19.26 -3.16 19.11
N ARG A 255 -18.73 -1.94 19.22
CA ARG A 255 -17.31 -1.68 18.98
C ARG A 255 -16.55 -2.16 20.21
N ASN A 256 -15.61 -3.07 20.01
CA ASN A 256 -14.65 -3.43 21.05
C ASN A 256 -13.54 -2.38 21.02
N ASP A 257 -13.44 -1.60 22.07
CA ASP A 257 -12.39 -0.59 22.29
C ASP A 257 -11.06 -1.27 22.63
#